data_e3fb729880106f15e7cafa458b2f713c
#
_entry.id   e3fb729880106f15e7cafa458b2f713c
#
_cell.length_a   1.000
_cell.length_b   1.000
_cell.length_c   1.000
_cell.angle_alpha   90.00
_cell.angle_beta   90.00
_cell.angle_gamma   90.00
#
_symmetry.space_group_name_H-M   'P 1'
#
loop_
_entity.id
_entity.type
_entity.pdbx_description
1 polymer ?
#
loop_
_entity_poly.entity_id
_entity_poly.type
_entity_poly.pdbx_seq_one_letter_code
_entity_poly.pdbx_strand_id
1 'polypeptide(L)'
;MTTTIVIGAGAAGAPLAARLSEDPAHEVLLIEAGNTGAFPAELLDATNVQAAMPGHPANWAHPALLAPDAPYIIARGRVLGGSSTINGGGFVRARPEDFAAWADVAGPGWSYAAVLPTMRALENDLDADPVTDAALHGSSGPMPVRRPAQTSPAARAFTAAALELGFVHEHDKNAPGLPGVGAVPSNIVDGVRVNTGLAYIDPARDRPNLRVLGDTRALRIVFDGSRAIGVETSEGTLLADEIVLCAGGIGSAHLLLASGIGPRPQLEALGIHVVADLPVGESFSDHPDINLGWRTAQRIADPADLFAFPTALNFWSGVAPAGDDSRELASAGDLEILLTVKSHDYLLTGTPAAASEPEELQLIVGLQAPEGRGTIALASADPLEPPRIEYRYLDAPGDRARLRVGIRTGVALLRSHAFAPIFGGLTEIDDDTLRDDDLLDAWMLAHLGTAIHLSGSAPMGTVVDAHGRVLGVAGLRVADTSILPTVPTRGPSATAVLIGELIARSIRSGN
;
A
#
# COMPACT_ATOMS: atom_id res chain seq x y z
N MET A 1 3.12 27.74 21.80
CA MET A 1 3.06 26.29 21.53
C MET A 1 2.32 26.13 20.20
N THR A 2 2.86 25.39 19.28
CA THR A 2 2.16 25.07 18.02
C THR A 2 1.33 23.83 18.23
N THR A 3 0.07 23.85 17.80
CA THR A 3 -0.83 22.71 17.90
C THR A 3 -1.07 22.12 16.52
N THR A 4 -0.81 20.82 16.34
CA THR A 4 -1.10 20.09 15.10
C THR A 4 -2.12 18.99 15.33
N ILE A 5 -3.17 18.94 14.48
CA ILE A 5 -4.06 17.79 14.39
C ILE A 5 -3.57 16.89 13.24
N VAL A 6 -3.32 15.61 13.56
CA VAL A 6 -3.01 14.55 12.59
C VAL A 6 -4.25 13.68 12.42
N ILE A 7 -4.79 13.60 11.21
CA ILE A 7 -6.03 12.87 10.91
C ILE A 7 -5.70 11.52 10.29
N GLY A 8 -5.90 10.45 11.05
CA GLY A 8 -5.60 9.07 10.71
C GLY A 8 -4.29 8.58 11.35
N ALA A 9 -4.40 7.57 12.20
CA ALA A 9 -3.26 6.93 12.89
C ALA A 9 -2.71 5.73 12.11
N GLY A 10 -2.68 5.83 10.76
CA GLY A 10 -2.21 4.80 9.85
C GLY A 10 -0.70 4.80 9.64
N ALA A 11 -0.27 4.11 8.55
CA ALA A 11 1.14 3.90 8.21
C ALA A 11 1.96 5.18 8.07
N ALA A 12 1.34 6.32 7.75
CA ALA A 12 2.01 7.62 7.66
C ALA A 12 1.76 8.52 8.87
N GLY A 13 0.51 8.54 9.40
CA GLY A 13 0.14 9.45 10.48
C GLY A 13 0.73 9.07 11.83
N ALA A 14 0.88 7.77 12.13
CA ALA A 14 1.52 7.32 13.36
C ALA A 14 2.99 7.74 13.44
N PRO A 15 3.85 7.51 12.42
CA PRO A 15 5.20 8.06 12.39
C PRO A 15 5.24 9.57 12.50
N LEU A 16 4.40 10.28 11.75
CA LEU A 16 4.35 11.74 11.76
C LEU A 16 4.04 12.28 13.15
N ALA A 17 2.99 11.79 13.80
CA ALA A 17 2.61 12.23 15.15
C ALA A 17 3.69 11.90 16.19
N ALA A 18 4.30 10.72 16.12
CA ALA A 18 5.38 10.33 17.00
C ALA A 18 6.60 11.25 16.86
N ARG A 19 6.97 11.62 15.60
CA ARG A 19 8.11 12.53 15.35
C ARG A 19 7.83 13.96 15.77
N LEU A 20 6.63 14.48 15.53
CA LEU A 20 6.28 15.83 15.96
C LEU A 20 6.30 15.97 17.50
N SER A 21 5.79 14.93 18.19
CA SER A 21 5.74 14.93 19.66
C SER A 21 7.11 14.72 20.35
N GLU A 22 8.21 14.54 19.61
CA GLU A 22 9.58 14.56 20.16
C GLU A 22 9.96 15.95 20.68
N ASP A 23 9.37 17.02 20.12
CA ASP A 23 9.52 18.38 20.66
C ASP A 23 8.44 18.63 21.72
N PRO A 24 8.80 18.81 23.01
CA PRO A 24 7.83 19.06 24.07
C PRO A 24 7.04 20.36 23.91
N ALA A 25 7.49 21.30 23.09
CA ALA A 25 6.79 22.55 22.78
C ALA A 25 5.75 22.41 21.65
N HIS A 26 5.66 21.23 21.02
CA HIS A 26 4.73 20.94 19.94
C HIS A 26 3.60 20.03 20.46
N GLU A 27 2.39 20.57 20.57
CA GLU A 27 1.19 19.81 20.96
C GLU A 27 0.67 19.03 19.75
N VAL A 28 0.50 17.72 19.89
CA VAL A 28 0.02 16.83 18.81
C VAL A 28 -1.25 16.13 19.24
N LEU A 29 -2.29 16.29 18.43
CA LEU A 29 -3.54 15.56 18.57
C LEU A 29 -3.69 14.60 17.40
N LEU A 30 -3.52 13.31 17.65
CA LEU A 30 -3.71 12.24 16.68
C LEU A 30 -5.12 11.70 16.79
N ILE A 31 -5.94 11.80 15.73
CA ILE A 31 -7.30 11.27 15.70
C ILE A 31 -7.39 10.07 14.77
N GLU A 32 -8.13 9.05 15.20
CA GLU A 32 -8.35 7.80 14.47
C GLU A 32 -9.84 7.42 14.53
N ALA A 33 -10.39 7.04 13.41
CA ALA A 33 -11.81 6.67 13.31
C ALA A 33 -12.12 5.30 13.95
N GLY A 34 -11.11 4.47 14.13
CA GLY A 34 -11.21 3.17 14.77
C GLY A 34 -10.62 3.15 16.17
N ASN A 35 -10.55 1.95 16.74
CA ASN A 35 -10.02 1.72 18.07
C ASN A 35 -8.50 2.01 18.13
N THR A 36 -8.05 2.65 19.21
CA THR A 36 -6.64 2.97 19.48
C THR A 36 -6.11 2.33 20.76
N GLY A 37 -6.88 1.42 21.37
CA GLY A 37 -6.46 0.64 22.54
C GLY A 37 -5.54 -0.52 22.20
N ALA A 38 -5.49 -1.51 23.08
CA ALA A 38 -4.70 -2.72 22.86
C ALA A 38 -5.18 -3.49 21.62
N PHE A 39 -4.22 -4.04 20.89
CA PHE A 39 -4.53 -4.85 19.70
C PHE A 39 -5.05 -6.23 20.10
N PRO A 40 -6.22 -6.68 19.57
CA PRO A 40 -6.59 -8.07 19.59
C PRO A 40 -5.53 -8.95 18.92
N ALA A 41 -5.33 -10.18 19.41
CA ALA A 41 -4.29 -11.08 18.90
C ALA A 41 -4.44 -11.37 17.40
N GLU A 42 -5.67 -11.45 16.90
CA GLU A 42 -5.98 -11.65 15.48
C GLU A 42 -5.47 -10.55 14.55
N LEU A 43 -5.35 -9.32 15.03
CA LEU A 43 -4.78 -8.22 14.26
C LEU A 43 -3.24 -8.25 14.20
N LEU A 44 -2.63 -8.93 15.14
CA LEU A 44 -1.18 -9.11 15.21
C LEU A 44 -0.70 -10.38 14.50
N ASP A 45 -1.58 -11.35 14.32
CA ASP A 45 -1.26 -12.60 13.60
C ASP A 45 -0.92 -12.31 12.14
N ALA A 46 0.35 -12.54 11.78
CA ALA A 46 0.87 -12.29 10.44
C ALA A 46 0.64 -13.44 9.45
N THR A 47 0.04 -14.55 9.89
CA THR A 47 -0.20 -15.73 9.05
C THR A 47 -1.42 -15.61 8.16
N ASN A 48 -2.31 -14.64 8.44
CA ASN A 48 -3.56 -14.40 7.71
C ASN A 48 -3.88 -12.92 7.57
N VAL A 49 -4.91 -12.61 6.78
CA VAL A 49 -5.42 -11.25 6.52
C VAL A 49 -6.93 -11.14 6.81
N GLN A 50 -7.46 -11.94 7.72
CA GLN A 50 -8.90 -11.98 8.04
C GLN A 50 -9.48 -10.61 8.41
N ALA A 51 -8.67 -9.72 9.00
CA ALA A 51 -9.09 -8.35 9.33
C ALA A 51 -9.34 -7.47 8.09
N ALA A 52 -8.88 -7.87 6.92
CA ALA A 52 -9.18 -7.20 5.65
C ALA A 52 -10.54 -7.62 5.06
N MET A 53 -11.22 -8.62 5.65
CA MET A 53 -12.51 -9.09 5.15
C MET A 53 -13.62 -8.05 5.40
N PRO A 54 -14.58 -7.92 4.46
CA PRO A 54 -15.75 -7.07 4.65
C PRO A 54 -16.53 -7.45 5.94
N GLY A 55 -16.93 -6.41 6.69
CA GLY A 55 -17.64 -6.59 7.96
C GLY A 55 -16.75 -6.69 9.20
N HIS A 56 -15.42 -6.82 9.06
CA HIS A 56 -14.52 -6.76 10.20
C HIS A 56 -14.46 -5.33 10.78
N PRO A 57 -14.56 -5.14 12.12
CA PRO A 57 -14.59 -3.80 12.74
C PRO A 57 -13.37 -2.92 12.43
N ALA A 58 -12.20 -3.53 12.20
CA ALA A 58 -10.96 -2.84 11.86
C ALA A 58 -10.85 -2.49 10.35
N ASN A 59 -11.92 -2.68 9.56
CA ASN A 59 -11.94 -2.45 8.12
C ASN A 59 -13.02 -1.45 7.72
N TRP A 60 -12.66 -0.45 6.90
CA TRP A 60 -13.61 0.50 6.30
C TRP A 60 -14.52 -0.15 5.25
N ALA A 61 -14.03 -1.15 4.53
CA ALA A 61 -14.76 -1.88 3.49
C ALA A 61 -15.43 -0.95 2.45
N HIS A 62 -14.62 -0.13 1.74
CA HIS A 62 -15.14 0.82 0.74
C HIS A 62 -15.68 0.10 -0.49
N PRO A 63 -16.94 0.35 -0.92
CA PRO A 63 -17.42 -0.14 -2.20
C PRO A 63 -16.70 0.57 -3.36
N ALA A 64 -16.35 -0.18 -4.41
CA ALA A 64 -15.67 0.32 -5.59
C ALA A 64 -16.04 -0.50 -6.84
N LEU A 65 -15.67 0.03 -8.02
CA LEU A 65 -15.67 -0.70 -9.29
C LEU A 65 -14.23 -0.85 -9.77
N LEU A 66 -13.75 -2.08 -9.96
CA LEU A 66 -12.42 -2.33 -10.53
C LEU A 66 -12.40 -2.10 -12.04
N ALA A 67 -13.47 -2.51 -12.72
CA ALA A 67 -13.76 -2.27 -14.14
C ALA A 67 -15.27 -2.06 -14.30
N PRO A 68 -15.80 -1.69 -15.48
CA PRO A 68 -17.23 -1.72 -15.73
C PRO A 68 -17.82 -3.09 -15.34
N ASP A 69 -18.89 -3.08 -14.53
CA ASP A 69 -19.58 -4.29 -14.04
C ASP A 69 -18.73 -5.24 -13.15
N ALA A 70 -17.58 -4.78 -12.63
CA ALA A 70 -16.74 -5.52 -11.69
C ALA A 70 -16.77 -4.87 -10.27
N PRO A 71 -17.83 -5.07 -9.49
CA PRO A 71 -17.92 -4.51 -8.13
C PRO A 71 -16.93 -5.21 -7.20
N TYR A 72 -16.34 -4.44 -6.30
CA TYR A 72 -15.36 -4.90 -5.34
C TYR A 72 -15.47 -4.16 -4.00
N ILE A 73 -14.95 -4.74 -2.93
CA ILE A 73 -14.85 -4.11 -1.62
C ILE A 73 -13.39 -3.87 -1.28
N ILE A 74 -13.00 -2.61 -1.23
CA ILE A 74 -11.62 -2.22 -0.93
C ILE A 74 -11.41 -2.20 0.59
N ALA A 75 -10.52 -3.04 1.07
CA ALA A 75 -10.11 -3.06 2.47
C ALA A 75 -9.20 -1.87 2.80
N ARG A 76 -9.51 -1.14 3.88
CA ARG A 76 -8.65 -0.12 4.48
C ARG A 76 -8.74 -0.20 5.99
N GLY A 77 -7.60 -0.12 6.68
CA GLY A 77 -7.58 -0.21 8.13
C GLY A 77 -8.35 0.93 8.79
N ARG A 78 -9.19 0.58 9.76
CA ARG A 78 -9.94 1.46 10.66
C ARG A 78 -9.57 1.10 12.10
N VAL A 79 -8.35 1.36 12.46
CA VAL A 79 -7.74 0.97 13.73
C VAL A 79 -6.39 1.66 13.85
N LEU A 80 -5.82 1.77 15.04
CA LEU A 80 -4.43 2.21 15.23
C LEU A 80 -3.47 1.41 14.32
N GLY A 81 -2.55 2.10 13.65
CA GLY A 81 -1.70 1.55 12.60
C GLY A 81 -2.36 1.51 11.22
N GLY A 82 -3.68 1.75 11.13
CA GLY A 82 -4.42 1.76 9.86
C GLY A 82 -4.22 0.48 9.06
N SER A 83 -3.99 0.62 7.75
CA SER A 83 -3.78 -0.53 6.85
C SER A 83 -2.51 -1.34 7.17
N SER A 84 -1.51 -0.79 7.87
CA SER A 84 -0.36 -1.58 8.34
C SER A 84 -0.72 -2.63 9.39
N THR A 85 -1.91 -2.51 10.00
CA THR A 85 -2.44 -3.48 10.97
C THR A 85 -3.17 -4.66 10.33
N ILE A 86 -3.72 -4.48 9.10
CA ILE A 86 -4.53 -5.49 8.43
C ILE A 86 -3.93 -6.02 7.12
N ASN A 87 -2.76 -5.52 6.70
CA ASN A 87 -2.09 -5.91 5.46
C ASN A 87 -1.36 -7.26 5.58
N GLY A 88 -0.79 -7.74 4.48
CA GLY A 88 0.03 -8.95 4.44
C GLY A 88 1.42 -8.84 5.09
N GLY A 89 1.81 -7.69 5.64
CA GLY A 89 3.08 -7.51 6.36
C GLY A 89 4.31 -7.34 5.48
N GLY A 90 4.17 -7.21 4.16
CA GLY A 90 5.29 -6.86 3.27
C GLY A 90 5.79 -5.44 3.55
N PHE A 91 7.12 -5.27 3.65
CA PHE A 91 7.76 -3.97 3.92
C PHE A 91 8.88 -3.72 2.92
N VAL A 92 8.46 -3.53 1.66
CA VAL A 92 9.36 -3.36 0.52
C VAL A 92 9.49 -1.88 0.20
N ARG A 93 10.72 -1.41 -0.05
CA ARG A 93 10.98 -0.03 -0.47
C ARG A 93 10.58 0.18 -1.93
N ALA A 94 10.12 1.39 -2.26
CA ALA A 94 10.04 1.85 -3.63
C ALA A 94 11.41 1.84 -4.30
N ARG A 95 11.42 1.70 -5.61
CA ARG A 95 12.64 1.60 -6.42
C ARG A 95 13.29 2.97 -6.64
N PRO A 96 14.61 3.05 -6.92
CA PRO A 96 15.26 4.29 -7.31
C PRO A 96 14.56 4.99 -8.48
N GLU A 97 14.00 4.24 -9.42
CA GLU A 97 13.26 4.72 -10.59
C GLU A 97 11.95 5.44 -10.18
N ASP A 98 11.22 4.91 -9.18
CA ASP A 98 10.03 5.58 -8.63
C ASP A 98 10.39 6.93 -8.04
N PHE A 99 11.47 7.00 -7.25
CA PHE A 99 11.95 8.24 -6.66
C PHE A 99 12.48 9.23 -7.71
N ALA A 100 13.05 8.76 -8.81
CA ALA A 100 13.47 9.63 -9.91
C ALA A 100 12.24 10.31 -10.53
N ALA A 101 11.20 9.54 -10.87
CA ALA A 101 9.95 10.08 -11.42
C ALA A 101 9.26 11.06 -10.44
N TRP A 102 9.27 10.78 -9.14
CA TRP A 102 8.70 11.69 -8.14
C TRP A 102 9.55 12.95 -7.96
N ALA A 103 10.88 12.84 -8.07
CA ALA A 103 11.77 13.99 -7.98
C ALA A 103 11.63 14.96 -9.18
N ASP A 104 11.27 14.46 -10.35
CA ASP A 104 10.97 15.29 -11.53
C ASP A 104 9.77 16.22 -11.29
N VAL A 105 8.81 15.78 -10.49
CA VAL A 105 7.60 16.53 -10.13
C VAL A 105 7.81 17.38 -8.87
N ALA A 106 8.38 16.80 -7.82
CA ALA A 106 8.45 17.38 -6.48
C ALA A 106 9.82 18.01 -6.15
N GLY A 107 10.79 17.86 -7.04
CA GLY A 107 12.15 18.37 -6.86
C GLY A 107 13.11 17.40 -6.16
N PRO A 108 14.41 17.75 -6.10
CA PRO A 108 15.51 16.84 -5.75
C PRO A 108 15.42 16.29 -4.31
N GLY A 109 14.64 16.90 -3.43
CA GLY A 109 14.38 16.37 -2.07
C GLY A 109 13.68 15.02 -2.04
N TRP A 110 13.03 14.61 -3.13
CA TRP A 110 12.38 13.33 -3.31
C TRP A 110 13.22 12.30 -4.08
N SER A 111 14.47 12.63 -4.46
CA SER A 111 15.36 11.65 -5.09
C SER A 111 15.74 10.53 -4.12
N TYR A 112 16.03 9.34 -4.64
CA TYR A 112 16.44 8.18 -3.83
C TYR A 112 17.60 8.52 -2.88
N ALA A 113 18.63 9.23 -3.37
CA ALA A 113 19.77 9.65 -2.56
C ALA A 113 19.38 10.61 -1.41
N ALA A 114 18.40 11.49 -1.63
CA ALA A 114 17.95 12.43 -0.61
C ALA A 114 17.11 11.79 0.48
N VAL A 115 16.31 10.74 0.14
CA VAL A 115 15.41 10.06 1.08
C VAL A 115 16.06 8.85 1.76
N LEU A 116 17.12 8.26 1.19
CA LEU A 116 17.81 7.08 1.74
C LEU A 116 18.22 7.22 3.21
N PRO A 117 18.77 8.36 3.68
CA PRO A 117 19.07 8.54 5.11
C PRO A 117 17.83 8.38 6.00
N THR A 118 16.65 8.84 5.55
CA THR A 118 15.39 8.68 6.28
C THR A 118 14.91 7.23 6.21
N MET A 119 15.00 6.55 5.07
CA MET A 119 14.68 5.12 4.95
C MET A 119 15.53 4.26 5.89
N ARG A 120 16.82 4.59 6.04
CA ARG A 120 17.70 3.91 7.01
C ARG A 120 17.31 4.21 8.46
N ALA A 121 16.94 5.46 8.76
CA ALA A 121 16.59 5.86 10.12
C ALA A 121 15.26 5.28 10.63
N LEU A 122 14.31 4.99 9.73
CA LEU A 122 13.01 4.42 10.09
C LEU A 122 13.04 2.90 10.30
N GLU A 123 14.05 2.19 9.77
CA GLU A 123 14.10 0.72 9.83
C GLU A 123 15.12 0.17 10.82
N ASN A 124 14.82 -1.01 11.32
CA ASN A 124 15.73 -1.92 12.01
C ASN A 124 15.78 -3.22 11.22
N ASP A 125 16.69 -3.31 10.25
CA ASP A 125 16.86 -4.50 9.44
C ASP A 125 17.62 -5.55 10.24
N LEU A 126 16.92 -6.61 10.62
CA LEU A 126 17.40 -7.67 11.50
C LEU A 126 18.25 -8.72 10.79
N ASP A 127 18.26 -8.69 9.46
CA ASP A 127 18.99 -9.65 8.62
C ASP A 127 20.17 -8.99 7.87
N ALA A 128 20.26 -7.64 7.87
CA ALA A 128 21.38 -6.92 7.28
C ALA A 128 22.62 -6.96 8.19
N ASP A 129 23.80 -7.10 7.60
CA ASP A 129 25.05 -6.94 8.33
C ASP A 129 25.28 -5.45 8.67
N PRO A 130 25.39 -5.09 9.95
CA PRO A 130 25.47 -3.69 10.38
C PRO A 130 26.75 -2.97 9.93
N VAL A 131 27.72 -3.67 9.35
CA VAL A 131 28.99 -3.11 8.84
C VAL A 131 28.97 -3.03 7.32
N THR A 132 28.70 -4.16 6.65
CA THR A 132 28.76 -4.23 5.17
C THR A 132 27.55 -3.60 4.50
N ASP A 133 26.38 -3.69 5.11
CA ASP A 133 25.12 -3.21 4.54
C ASP A 133 24.69 -1.83 5.09
N ALA A 134 25.47 -1.25 6.01
CA ALA A 134 25.19 0.02 6.66
C ALA A 134 24.97 1.21 5.69
N ALA A 135 25.47 1.13 4.47
CA ALA A 135 25.22 2.14 3.44
C ALA A 135 23.77 2.17 2.97
N LEU A 136 23.09 1.03 3.02
CA LEU A 136 21.72 0.85 2.52
C LEU A 136 20.71 0.65 3.65
N HIS A 137 21.09 -0.04 4.73
CA HIS A 137 20.17 -0.47 5.79
C HIS A 137 20.42 0.24 7.12
N GLY A 138 19.33 0.39 7.88
CA GLY A 138 19.35 0.86 9.27
C GLY A 138 19.26 -0.32 10.23
N SER A 139 19.77 -0.14 11.46
CA SER A 139 19.80 -1.17 12.50
C SER A 139 19.20 -0.74 13.84
N SER A 140 18.46 0.39 13.88
CA SER A 140 17.95 0.96 15.13
C SER A 140 16.65 1.77 14.98
N GLY A 141 16.05 1.77 13.80
CA GLY A 141 14.78 2.44 13.56
C GLY A 141 13.60 1.68 14.18
N PRO A 142 12.43 2.31 14.25
CA PRO A 142 11.26 1.71 14.89
C PRO A 142 10.64 0.55 14.11
N MET A 143 10.77 0.51 12.79
CA MET A 143 10.18 -0.55 11.96
C MET A 143 11.16 -1.72 11.80
N PRO A 144 10.86 -2.91 12.34
CA PRO A 144 11.67 -4.09 12.07
C PRO A 144 11.50 -4.52 10.62
N VAL A 145 12.59 -5.00 10.02
CA VAL A 145 12.60 -5.61 8.68
C VAL A 145 13.24 -6.98 8.77
N ARG A 146 12.57 -8.00 8.23
CA ARG A 146 13.09 -9.36 8.11
C ARG A 146 12.82 -9.92 6.72
N ARG A 147 13.71 -10.78 6.28
CA ARG A 147 13.53 -11.60 5.08
C ARG A 147 13.20 -13.02 5.51
N PRO A 148 11.97 -13.54 5.19
CA PRO A 148 11.57 -14.86 5.63
C PRO A 148 12.48 -15.93 5.02
N ALA A 149 12.82 -16.92 5.81
CA ALA A 149 13.55 -18.09 5.31
C ALA A 149 12.68 -18.85 4.31
N GLN A 150 13.27 -19.25 3.17
CA GLN A 150 12.57 -19.97 2.09
C GLN A 150 12.43 -21.48 2.47
N THR A 151 11.73 -21.77 3.57
CA THR A 151 11.64 -23.12 4.13
C THR A 151 10.51 -23.96 3.56
N SER A 152 9.44 -23.31 3.07
CA SER A 152 8.31 -24.00 2.42
C SER A 152 8.76 -24.72 1.14
N PRO A 153 8.29 -25.95 0.87
CA PRO A 153 8.50 -26.62 -0.42
C PRO A 153 8.06 -25.77 -1.60
N ALA A 154 6.93 -25.04 -1.49
CA ALA A 154 6.43 -24.17 -2.54
C ALA A 154 7.38 -22.97 -2.79
N ALA A 155 7.91 -22.32 -1.73
CA ALA A 155 8.83 -21.20 -1.87
C ALA A 155 10.15 -21.62 -2.52
N ARG A 156 10.67 -22.81 -2.15
CA ARG A 156 11.87 -23.37 -2.80
C ARG A 156 11.65 -23.70 -4.26
N ALA A 157 10.50 -24.33 -4.56
CA ALA A 157 10.12 -24.65 -5.96
C ALA A 157 9.94 -23.37 -6.79
N PHE A 158 9.31 -22.36 -6.24
CA PHE A 158 9.11 -21.07 -6.92
C PHE A 158 10.44 -20.38 -7.27
N THR A 159 11.35 -20.30 -6.30
CA THR A 159 12.68 -19.72 -6.54
C THR A 159 13.45 -20.52 -7.57
N ALA A 160 13.46 -21.86 -7.47
CA ALA A 160 14.14 -22.72 -8.43
C ALA A 160 13.53 -22.62 -9.84
N ALA A 161 12.19 -22.55 -9.95
CA ALA A 161 11.47 -22.40 -11.22
C ALA A 161 11.82 -21.06 -11.91
N ALA A 162 11.85 -19.97 -11.14
CA ALA A 162 12.23 -18.68 -11.69
C ALA A 162 13.66 -18.68 -12.23
N LEU A 163 14.61 -19.29 -11.53
CA LEU A 163 16.00 -19.45 -11.99
C LEU A 163 16.07 -20.37 -13.22
N GLU A 164 15.30 -21.46 -13.26
CA GLU A 164 15.18 -22.36 -14.41
C GLU A 164 14.67 -21.63 -15.67
N LEU A 165 13.74 -20.68 -15.50
CA LEU A 165 13.23 -19.85 -16.59
C LEU A 165 14.16 -18.68 -16.97
N GLY A 166 15.32 -18.55 -16.32
CA GLY A 166 16.34 -17.56 -16.65
C GLY A 166 16.21 -16.22 -15.93
N PHE A 167 15.30 -16.09 -14.95
CA PHE A 167 15.24 -14.92 -14.09
C PHE A 167 16.44 -14.90 -13.11
N VAL A 168 16.84 -13.69 -12.67
CA VAL A 168 17.96 -13.55 -11.74
C VAL A 168 17.50 -13.69 -10.29
N HIS A 169 18.41 -14.04 -9.40
CA HIS A 169 18.15 -14.00 -7.97
C HIS A 169 18.33 -12.57 -7.44
N GLU A 170 17.26 -12.03 -6.85
CA GLU A 170 17.28 -10.72 -6.17
C GLU A 170 17.49 -10.96 -4.67
N HIS A 171 18.74 -10.86 -4.23
CA HIS A 171 19.14 -11.18 -2.85
C HIS A 171 18.50 -10.24 -1.82
N ASP A 172 18.27 -8.99 -2.22
CA ASP A 172 17.67 -7.97 -1.38
C ASP A 172 16.74 -7.05 -2.19
N LYS A 173 15.44 -7.21 -1.99
CA LYS A 173 14.41 -6.39 -2.66
C LYS A 173 14.39 -4.94 -2.16
N ASN A 174 15.05 -4.61 -1.04
CA ASN A 174 15.18 -3.26 -0.51
C ASN A 174 16.46 -2.55 -0.96
N ALA A 175 17.32 -3.23 -1.72
CA ALA A 175 18.51 -2.65 -2.34
C ALA A 175 18.28 -2.27 -3.82
N PRO A 176 19.00 -1.28 -4.36
CA PRO A 176 19.06 -1.05 -5.79
C PRO A 176 19.66 -2.27 -6.53
N GLY A 177 19.15 -2.61 -7.70
CA GLY A 177 19.66 -3.74 -8.50
C GLY A 177 18.65 -4.16 -9.58
N LEU A 178 18.93 -5.25 -10.29
CA LEU A 178 17.99 -5.82 -11.24
C LEU A 178 16.83 -6.51 -10.49
N PRO A 179 15.59 -6.35 -10.95
CA PRO A 179 14.46 -7.10 -10.40
C PRO A 179 14.62 -8.60 -10.68
N GLY A 180 14.16 -9.42 -9.75
CA GLY A 180 14.31 -10.87 -9.84
C GLY A 180 13.46 -11.62 -8.81
N VAL A 181 13.78 -12.89 -8.60
CA VAL A 181 13.16 -13.73 -7.59
C VAL A 181 13.90 -13.61 -6.25
N GLY A 182 13.18 -13.39 -5.15
CA GLY A 182 13.78 -13.29 -3.84
C GLY A 182 12.76 -13.23 -2.69
N ALA A 183 13.27 -13.29 -1.47
CA ALA A 183 12.47 -13.15 -0.28
C ALA A 183 11.81 -11.76 -0.21
N VAL A 184 10.55 -11.72 0.21
CA VAL A 184 9.82 -10.46 0.43
C VAL A 184 10.19 -9.92 1.81
N PRO A 185 10.86 -8.75 1.91
CA PRO A 185 11.10 -8.10 3.19
C PRO A 185 9.77 -7.82 3.89
N SER A 186 9.70 -8.09 5.19
CA SER A 186 8.49 -7.97 5.97
C SER A 186 8.73 -7.30 7.31
N ASN A 187 7.70 -6.66 7.87
CA ASN A 187 7.69 -6.12 9.24
C ASN A 187 7.13 -7.14 10.25
N ILE A 188 7.47 -8.42 10.05
CA ILE A 188 7.00 -9.53 10.88
C ILE A 188 8.15 -10.05 11.73
N VAL A 189 7.93 -10.12 13.04
CA VAL A 189 8.88 -10.67 14.02
C VAL A 189 8.15 -11.68 14.89
N ASP A 190 8.65 -12.90 14.94
CA ASP A 190 8.09 -14.00 15.76
C ASP A 190 6.58 -14.22 15.54
N GLY A 191 6.14 -14.16 14.27
CA GLY A 191 4.75 -14.32 13.87
C GLY A 191 3.87 -13.07 14.11
N VAL A 192 4.42 -12.02 14.70
CA VAL A 192 3.71 -10.76 14.99
C VAL A 192 3.92 -9.76 13.87
N ARG A 193 2.82 -9.24 13.29
CA ARG A 193 2.83 -8.09 12.40
C ARG A 193 3.08 -6.81 13.21
N VAL A 194 4.30 -6.27 13.13
CA VAL A 194 4.67 -5.02 13.81
C VAL A 194 4.17 -3.84 12.98
N ASN A 195 2.95 -3.40 13.26
CA ASN A 195 2.33 -2.25 12.60
C ASN A 195 2.88 -0.91 13.16
N THR A 196 2.54 0.21 12.51
CA THR A 196 3.03 1.54 12.93
C THR A 196 2.46 2.03 14.26
N GLY A 197 1.34 1.49 14.73
CA GLY A 197 0.84 1.73 16.08
C GLY A 197 1.80 1.19 17.14
N LEU A 198 2.21 -0.09 17.01
CA LEU A 198 3.19 -0.74 17.89
C LEU A 198 4.58 -0.07 17.78
N ALA A 199 5.01 0.25 16.56
CA ALA A 199 6.36 0.74 16.31
C ALA A 199 6.56 2.20 16.75
N TYR A 200 5.55 3.05 16.60
CA TYR A 200 5.68 4.50 16.80
C TYR A 200 4.82 5.06 17.93
N ILE A 201 3.55 4.64 18.02
CA ILE A 201 2.62 5.26 18.97
C ILE A 201 2.78 4.67 20.36
N ASP A 202 2.89 3.36 20.50
CA ASP A 202 3.02 2.74 21.83
C ASP A 202 4.25 3.25 22.60
N PRO A 203 5.45 3.40 22.00
CA PRO A 203 6.60 4.00 22.68
C PRO A 203 6.44 5.49 23.00
N ALA A 204 5.58 6.21 22.28
CA ALA A 204 5.35 7.64 22.44
C ALA A 204 4.11 7.98 23.30
N ARG A 205 3.30 6.99 23.65
CA ARG A 205 1.96 7.14 24.25
C ARG A 205 1.94 7.95 25.55
N ASP A 206 3.01 7.86 26.33
CA ASP A 206 3.13 8.54 27.64
C ASP A 206 3.69 9.97 27.53
N ARG A 207 3.95 10.47 26.32
CA ARG A 207 4.40 11.85 26.14
C ARG A 207 3.26 12.82 26.45
N PRO A 208 3.48 13.83 27.33
CA PRO A 208 2.41 14.72 27.80
C PRO A 208 1.83 15.62 26.67
N ASN A 209 2.59 15.83 25.61
CA ASN A 209 2.24 16.63 24.44
C ASN A 209 1.69 15.80 23.25
N LEU A 210 1.47 14.48 23.42
CA LEU A 210 0.80 13.63 22.45
C LEU A 210 -0.53 13.12 23.00
N ARG A 211 -1.64 13.46 22.34
CA ARG A 211 -2.96 12.92 22.67
C ARG A 211 -3.44 12.07 21.49
N VAL A 212 -3.85 10.83 21.76
CA VAL A 212 -4.41 9.91 20.78
C VAL A 212 -5.89 9.70 21.08
N LEU A 213 -6.76 10.09 20.13
CA LEU A 213 -8.21 9.94 20.23
C LEU A 213 -8.67 8.87 19.22
N GLY A 214 -9.11 7.74 19.76
CA GLY A 214 -9.76 6.68 18.97
C GLY A 214 -11.26 6.94 18.83
N ASP A 215 -11.89 6.14 17.97
CA ASP A 215 -13.33 6.19 17.66
C ASP A 215 -13.82 7.60 17.27
N THR A 216 -12.90 8.42 16.75
CA THR A 216 -13.14 9.82 16.39
C THR A 216 -12.99 10.00 14.88
N ARG A 217 -14.11 10.05 14.17
CA ARG A 217 -14.14 10.23 12.71
C ARG A 217 -14.05 11.71 12.33
N ALA A 218 -13.05 12.09 11.51
CA ALA A 218 -13.03 13.39 10.86
C ALA A 218 -14.07 13.45 9.74
N LEU A 219 -14.82 14.56 9.66
CA LEU A 219 -15.92 14.76 8.73
C LEU A 219 -15.60 15.87 7.72
N ARG A 220 -15.09 17.01 8.17
CA ARG A 220 -14.72 18.17 7.34
C ARG A 220 -13.61 18.96 8.00
N ILE A 221 -12.84 19.65 7.18
CA ILE A 221 -11.91 20.69 7.64
C ILE A 221 -12.71 21.98 7.85
N VAL A 222 -12.42 22.69 8.93
CA VAL A 222 -13.01 23.99 9.25
C VAL A 222 -12.09 25.10 8.79
N PHE A 223 -12.63 26.07 8.08
CA PHE A 223 -11.86 27.18 7.48
C PHE A 223 -12.25 28.55 8.04
N ASP A 224 -11.26 29.43 8.09
CA ASP A 224 -11.43 30.91 8.14
C ASP A 224 -10.83 31.49 6.84
N GLY A 225 -11.69 31.85 5.90
CA GLY A 225 -11.30 32.16 4.53
C GLY A 225 -10.64 30.94 3.85
N SER A 226 -9.38 31.08 3.42
CA SER A 226 -8.58 30.00 2.83
C SER A 226 -7.64 29.33 3.84
N ARG A 227 -7.75 29.62 5.14
CA ARG A 227 -6.93 29.02 6.19
C ARG A 227 -7.71 27.92 6.89
N ALA A 228 -7.15 26.74 6.96
CA ALA A 228 -7.63 25.66 7.82
C ALA A 228 -7.32 26.00 9.28
N ILE A 229 -8.35 25.94 10.13
CA ILE A 229 -8.27 26.28 11.56
C ILE A 229 -8.72 25.17 12.51
N GLY A 230 -9.26 24.06 11.93
CA GLY A 230 -9.76 22.96 12.75
C GLY A 230 -10.35 21.84 11.89
N VAL A 231 -10.92 20.86 12.57
CA VAL A 231 -11.61 19.72 11.99
C VAL A 231 -12.96 19.49 12.69
N GLU A 232 -14.01 19.32 11.92
CA GLU A 232 -15.30 18.79 12.39
C GLU A 232 -15.17 17.26 12.51
N THR A 233 -15.52 16.72 13.66
CA THR A 233 -15.47 15.27 13.93
C THR A 233 -16.81 14.75 14.41
N SER A 234 -16.95 13.41 14.52
CA SER A 234 -18.11 12.77 15.15
C SER A 234 -18.33 13.20 16.61
N GLU A 235 -17.29 13.72 17.28
CA GLU A 235 -17.29 14.10 18.70
C GLU A 235 -17.30 15.63 18.92
N GLY A 236 -17.41 16.41 17.84
CA GLY A 236 -17.40 17.88 17.87
C GLY A 236 -16.22 18.49 17.11
N THR A 237 -16.06 19.80 17.22
CA THR A 237 -15.03 20.54 16.48
C THR A 237 -13.74 20.66 17.31
N LEU A 238 -12.63 20.33 16.71
CA LEU A 238 -11.28 20.47 17.26
C LEU A 238 -10.54 21.58 16.49
N LEU A 239 -9.85 22.47 17.20
CA LEU A 239 -9.08 23.58 16.60
C LEU A 239 -7.59 23.34 16.73
N ALA A 240 -6.82 23.80 15.70
CA ALA A 240 -5.36 23.73 15.69
C ALA A 240 -4.75 24.79 14.75
N ASP A 241 -3.44 25.01 14.91
CA ASP A 241 -2.66 25.91 14.04
C ASP A 241 -2.37 25.27 12.69
N GLU A 242 -2.21 23.94 12.66
CA GLU A 242 -1.95 23.12 11.47
C GLU A 242 -2.72 21.81 11.49
N ILE A 243 -3.19 21.38 10.33
CA ILE A 243 -3.93 20.12 10.13
C ILE A 243 -3.19 19.30 9.09
N VAL A 244 -2.93 18.02 9.40
CA VAL A 244 -2.25 17.08 8.49
C VAL A 244 -3.16 15.90 8.23
N LEU A 245 -3.58 15.73 6.97
CA LEU A 245 -4.35 14.57 6.52
C LEU A 245 -3.42 13.37 6.31
N CYS A 246 -3.69 12.30 7.05
CA CYS A 246 -3.02 11.01 6.95
C CYS A 246 -4.07 9.88 6.85
N ALA A 247 -5.24 10.18 6.26
CA ALA A 247 -6.37 9.26 6.18
C ALA A 247 -6.25 8.23 5.04
N GLY A 248 -5.09 8.20 4.36
CA GLY A 248 -4.77 7.30 3.25
C GLY A 248 -5.37 7.75 1.93
N GLY A 249 -4.98 7.08 0.83
CA GLY A 249 -5.30 7.50 -0.53
C GLY A 249 -6.80 7.71 -0.82
N ILE A 250 -7.69 6.98 -0.15
CA ILE A 250 -9.15 7.19 -0.27
C ILE A 250 -9.64 8.27 0.70
N GLY A 251 -9.29 8.12 1.99
CA GLY A 251 -9.84 8.97 3.05
C GLY A 251 -9.40 10.42 2.94
N SER A 252 -8.14 10.69 2.57
CA SER A 252 -7.63 12.06 2.41
C SER A 252 -8.29 12.78 1.24
N ALA A 253 -8.45 12.11 0.08
CA ALA A 253 -9.20 12.68 -1.04
C ALA A 253 -10.67 12.95 -0.68
N HIS A 254 -11.35 11.98 -0.04
CA HIS A 254 -12.72 12.13 0.40
C HIS A 254 -12.88 13.34 1.34
N LEU A 255 -11.97 13.49 2.30
CA LEU A 255 -12.01 14.58 3.28
C LEU A 255 -11.75 15.95 2.62
N LEU A 256 -10.80 16.04 1.68
CA LEU A 256 -10.56 17.25 0.89
C LEU A 256 -11.82 17.65 0.10
N LEU A 257 -12.40 16.72 -0.65
CA LEU A 257 -13.62 16.95 -1.43
C LEU A 257 -14.80 17.39 -0.55
N ALA A 258 -15.06 16.68 0.56
CA ALA A 258 -16.13 17.01 1.50
C ALA A 258 -15.93 18.38 2.17
N SER A 259 -14.69 18.89 2.17
CA SER A 259 -14.32 20.19 2.76
C SER A 259 -14.25 21.33 1.73
N GLY A 260 -14.66 21.09 0.48
CA GLY A 260 -14.68 22.13 -0.57
C GLY A 260 -13.34 22.31 -1.29
N ILE A 261 -12.42 21.35 -1.20
CA ILE A 261 -11.16 21.32 -1.95
C ILE A 261 -11.25 20.23 -3.00
N GLY A 262 -11.40 20.61 -4.26
CA GLY A 262 -11.60 19.65 -5.36
C GLY A 262 -12.12 20.31 -6.62
N PRO A 263 -12.47 19.53 -7.65
CA PRO A 263 -12.95 20.06 -8.92
C PRO A 263 -14.25 20.87 -8.74
N ARG A 264 -14.19 22.14 -9.07
CA ARG A 264 -15.31 23.11 -8.92
C ARG A 264 -16.64 22.58 -9.44
N PRO A 265 -16.71 22.03 -10.68
CA PRO A 265 -18.02 21.56 -11.22
C PRO A 265 -18.66 20.47 -10.36
N GLN A 266 -17.85 19.57 -9.79
CA GLN A 266 -18.34 18.51 -8.92
C GLN A 266 -18.87 19.06 -7.59
N LEU A 267 -18.11 19.97 -6.96
CA LEU A 267 -18.47 20.54 -5.66
C LEU A 267 -19.73 21.41 -5.77
N GLU A 268 -19.81 22.27 -6.80
CA GLU A 268 -20.97 23.13 -7.04
C GLU A 268 -22.24 22.32 -7.35
N ALA A 269 -22.12 21.19 -8.10
CA ALA A 269 -23.26 20.31 -8.37
C ALA A 269 -23.84 19.68 -7.10
N LEU A 270 -23.03 19.53 -6.04
CA LEU A 270 -23.45 19.02 -4.73
C LEU A 270 -23.80 20.13 -3.73
N GLY A 271 -23.72 21.42 -4.14
CA GLY A 271 -23.97 22.55 -3.26
C GLY A 271 -22.87 22.79 -2.21
N ILE A 272 -21.66 22.25 -2.44
CA ILE A 272 -20.51 22.43 -1.56
C ILE A 272 -19.78 23.72 -1.93
N HIS A 273 -19.50 24.57 -0.93
CA HIS A 273 -18.73 25.78 -1.13
C HIS A 273 -17.28 25.46 -1.54
N VAL A 274 -16.82 26.04 -2.65
CA VAL A 274 -15.47 25.79 -3.17
C VAL A 274 -14.45 26.67 -2.43
N VAL A 275 -13.59 26.06 -1.64
CA VAL A 275 -12.46 26.68 -0.95
C VAL A 275 -11.25 26.75 -1.90
N ALA A 276 -10.96 25.67 -2.61
CA ALA A 276 -9.90 25.61 -3.62
C ALA A 276 -10.30 24.68 -4.77
N ASP A 277 -10.12 25.17 -6.01
CA ASP A 277 -10.36 24.42 -7.24
C ASP A 277 -9.10 23.63 -7.62
N LEU A 278 -9.01 22.38 -7.21
CA LEU A 278 -7.86 21.49 -7.37
C LEU A 278 -8.31 20.12 -7.89
N PRO A 279 -7.49 19.38 -8.64
CA PRO A 279 -7.87 18.11 -9.26
C PRO A 279 -7.87 16.92 -8.27
N VAL A 280 -8.41 17.10 -7.06
CA VAL A 280 -8.49 16.04 -6.05
C VAL A 280 -9.41 14.91 -6.54
N GLY A 281 -8.91 13.69 -6.52
CA GLY A 281 -9.67 12.51 -6.90
C GLY A 281 -9.90 12.35 -8.41
N GLU A 282 -9.46 13.27 -9.27
CA GLU A 282 -9.59 13.15 -10.73
C GLU A 282 -8.70 12.04 -11.30
N SER A 283 -7.67 11.65 -10.57
CA SER A 283 -6.76 10.58 -10.95
C SER A 283 -6.19 9.89 -9.72
N PHE A 284 -6.05 8.56 -9.79
CA PHE A 284 -5.18 7.77 -8.91
C PHE A 284 -4.65 6.56 -9.67
N SER A 285 -3.61 5.92 -9.14
CA SER A 285 -3.10 4.63 -9.63
C SER A 285 -3.09 3.60 -8.49
N ASP A 286 -3.26 2.31 -8.87
CA ASP A 286 -3.16 1.15 -7.98
C ASP A 286 -2.80 -0.07 -8.83
N HIS A 287 -2.34 -1.15 -8.22
CA HIS A 287 -1.90 -2.36 -8.91
C HIS A 287 -3.08 -3.31 -9.15
N PRO A 288 -3.54 -3.51 -10.40
CA PRO A 288 -4.43 -4.62 -10.70
C PRO A 288 -3.69 -5.94 -10.48
N ASP A 289 -4.35 -6.90 -9.88
CA ASP A 289 -3.82 -8.25 -9.73
C ASP A 289 -4.82 -9.32 -10.17
N ILE A 290 -4.28 -10.51 -10.43
CA ILE A 290 -5.04 -11.70 -10.81
C ILE A 290 -4.55 -12.86 -9.94
N ASN A 291 -5.48 -13.53 -9.28
CA ASN A 291 -5.18 -14.73 -8.52
C ASN A 291 -5.16 -15.94 -9.45
N LEU A 292 -3.99 -16.52 -9.68
CA LEU A 292 -3.80 -17.73 -10.46
C LEU A 292 -3.79 -18.94 -9.50
N GLY A 293 -4.93 -19.64 -9.39
CA GLY A 293 -5.11 -20.79 -8.51
C GLY A 293 -4.43 -22.05 -9.04
N TRP A 294 -3.85 -22.84 -8.13
CA TRP A 294 -3.28 -24.15 -8.42
C TRP A 294 -3.43 -25.09 -7.23
N ARG A 295 -3.56 -26.40 -7.52
CA ARG A 295 -3.63 -27.44 -6.49
C ARG A 295 -2.28 -28.07 -6.28
N THR A 296 -1.99 -28.40 -5.03
CA THR A 296 -0.84 -29.23 -4.69
C THR A 296 -1.11 -30.70 -5.04
N ALA A 297 -0.08 -31.44 -5.49
CA ALA A 297 -0.20 -32.89 -5.75
C ALA A 297 -0.46 -33.69 -4.48
N GLN A 298 -0.02 -33.16 -3.34
CA GLN A 298 -0.23 -33.68 -1.99
C GLN A 298 -0.15 -32.52 -1.02
N ARG A 299 -0.67 -32.68 0.21
CA ARG A 299 -0.55 -31.64 1.22
C ARG A 299 0.91 -31.27 1.46
N ILE A 300 1.19 -29.97 1.42
CA ILE A 300 2.49 -29.42 1.76
C ILE A 300 2.46 -29.05 3.24
N ALA A 301 3.35 -29.66 4.04
CA ALA A 301 3.49 -29.28 5.44
C ALA A 301 4.23 -27.93 5.54
N ASP A 302 3.54 -26.91 6.03
CA ASP A 302 4.13 -25.62 6.30
C ASP A 302 4.28 -25.38 7.81
N PRO A 303 5.35 -24.71 8.26
CA PRO A 303 5.48 -24.23 9.64
C PRO A 303 4.29 -23.33 10.00
N ALA A 304 3.79 -23.44 11.24
CA ALA A 304 2.62 -22.66 11.69
C ALA A 304 2.83 -21.15 11.71
N ASP A 305 4.08 -20.74 11.91
CA ASP A 305 4.54 -19.33 12.01
C ASP A 305 5.04 -18.74 10.67
N LEU A 306 4.88 -19.49 9.57
CA LEU A 306 5.40 -19.06 8.28
C LEU A 306 4.60 -17.85 7.75
N PHE A 307 5.33 -16.79 7.33
CA PHE A 307 4.77 -15.66 6.59
C PHE A 307 4.04 -16.11 5.32
N ALA A 308 2.84 -15.60 5.08
CA ALA A 308 1.97 -16.08 4.01
C ALA A 308 2.52 -15.82 2.60
N PHE A 309 3.38 -14.80 2.42
CA PHE A 309 3.89 -14.31 1.13
C PHE A 309 5.44 -14.28 1.11
N PRO A 310 6.11 -15.43 1.27
CA PRO A 310 7.55 -15.44 1.58
C PRO A 310 8.46 -15.03 0.43
N THR A 311 8.00 -15.14 -0.82
CA THR A 311 8.84 -14.89 -2.00
C THR A 311 8.03 -14.27 -3.14
N ALA A 312 8.67 -13.41 -3.91
CA ALA A 312 8.11 -12.81 -5.12
C ALA A 312 9.13 -12.80 -6.25
N LEU A 313 8.65 -12.87 -7.47
CA LEU A 313 9.38 -12.60 -8.71
C LEU A 313 8.93 -11.23 -9.24
N ASN A 314 9.84 -10.27 -9.34
CA ASN A 314 9.63 -9.02 -10.05
C ASN A 314 10.40 -9.05 -11.35
N PHE A 315 9.80 -8.60 -12.46
CA PHE A 315 10.45 -8.66 -13.77
C PHE A 315 9.79 -7.68 -14.75
N TRP A 316 10.48 -7.43 -15.85
CA TRP A 316 9.93 -6.66 -16.95
C TRP A 316 9.18 -7.55 -17.93
N SER A 317 7.96 -7.14 -18.30
CA SER A 317 7.10 -7.89 -19.24
C SER A 317 7.66 -7.98 -20.67
N GLY A 318 8.59 -7.10 -21.04
CA GLY A 318 9.03 -6.95 -22.43
C GLY A 318 8.08 -6.12 -23.29
N VAL A 319 6.96 -5.63 -22.73
CA VAL A 319 5.97 -4.81 -23.43
C VAL A 319 6.18 -3.35 -23.06
N ALA A 320 6.52 -2.52 -24.03
CA ALA A 320 6.69 -1.08 -23.81
C ALA A 320 5.33 -0.41 -23.57
N PRO A 321 5.22 0.51 -22.59
CA PRO A 321 4.05 1.34 -22.41
C PRO A 321 3.90 2.35 -23.55
N ALA A 322 2.70 2.92 -23.69
CA ALA A 322 2.47 4.00 -24.62
C ALA A 322 3.25 5.24 -24.15
N GLY A 323 4.37 5.60 -24.82
CA GLY A 323 5.12 6.82 -24.48
C GLY A 323 6.63 6.67 -24.22
N ASP A 324 7.20 5.49 -24.38
CA ASP A 324 8.68 5.21 -24.44
C ASP A 324 9.50 5.21 -23.12
N ASP A 325 8.93 4.83 -21.99
CA ASP A 325 9.68 4.65 -20.72
C ASP A 325 10.20 3.22 -20.53
N SER A 326 10.47 2.51 -21.60
CA SER A 326 10.85 1.09 -21.59
C SER A 326 12.14 0.78 -20.79
N ARG A 327 13.07 1.74 -20.70
CA ARG A 327 14.35 1.54 -19.97
C ARG A 327 14.16 1.57 -18.45
N GLU A 328 13.33 2.49 -17.94
CA GLU A 328 13.06 2.61 -16.51
C GLU A 328 12.26 1.41 -16.02
N LEU A 329 11.25 0.99 -16.77
CA LEU A 329 10.48 -0.21 -16.45
C LEU A 329 11.30 -1.49 -16.55
N ALA A 330 12.26 -1.58 -17.47
CA ALA A 330 13.16 -2.72 -17.56
C ALA A 330 14.06 -2.83 -16.32
N SER A 331 14.43 -1.71 -15.69
CA SER A 331 15.24 -1.68 -14.47
C SER A 331 14.41 -1.85 -13.20
N ALA A 332 13.17 -1.32 -13.15
CA ALA A 332 12.28 -1.44 -12.00
C ALA A 332 11.51 -2.77 -11.95
N GLY A 333 11.14 -3.31 -13.12
CA GLY A 333 10.17 -4.38 -13.28
C GLY A 333 8.73 -3.86 -13.18
N ASP A 334 7.91 -4.19 -14.18
CA ASP A 334 6.51 -3.77 -14.28
C ASP A 334 5.52 -4.87 -13.88
N LEU A 335 6.00 -6.08 -13.61
CA LEU A 335 5.22 -7.22 -13.14
C LEU A 335 5.77 -7.79 -11.84
N GLU A 336 4.87 -8.26 -11.00
CA GLU A 336 5.17 -9.06 -9.82
C GLU A 336 4.36 -10.36 -9.85
N ILE A 337 5.01 -11.47 -9.52
CA ILE A 337 4.33 -12.72 -9.19
C ILE A 337 4.67 -13.04 -7.73
N LEU A 338 3.66 -12.97 -6.87
CA LEU A 338 3.78 -13.23 -5.45
C LEU A 338 3.23 -14.61 -5.13
N LEU A 339 4.04 -15.45 -4.48
CA LEU A 339 3.63 -16.79 -4.06
C LEU A 339 2.89 -16.74 -2.74
N THR A 340 1.71 -17.38 -2.64
CA THR A 340 1.11 -17.72 -1.35
C THR A 340 1.53 -19.14 -0.92
N VAL A 341 1.81 -19.30 0.38
CA VAL A 341 2.12 -20.61 0.99
C VAL A 341 1.06 -21.06 1.99
N LYS A 342 -0.04 -20.32 2.04
CA LYS A 342 -1.27 -20.65 2.77
C LYS A 342 -2.42 -20.72 1.78
N SER A 343 -3.40 -21.60 2.04
CA SER A 343 -4.60 -21.66 1.21
C SER A 343 -5.38 -20.35 1.26
N HIS A 344 -6.12 -20.07 0.19
CA HIS A 344 -6.97 -18.88 0.11
C HIS A 344 -7.93 -18.79 1.30
N ASP A 345 -8.61 -19.88 1.62
CA ASP A 345 -9.54 -19.92 2.76
C ASP A 345 -8.85 -19.60 4.08
N TYR A 346 -7.64 -20.15 4.31
CA TYR A 346 -6.89 -19.82 5.51
C TYR A 346 -6.51 -18.33 5.59
N LEU A 347 -6.07 -17.76 4.48
CA LEU A 347 -5.71 -16.33 4.45
C LEU A 347 -6.89 -15.43 4.85
N LEU A 348 -8.11 -15.80 4.43
CA LEU A 348 -9.31 -15.00 4.67
C LEU A 348 -9.99 -15.31 6.02
N THR A 349 -9.88 -16.52 6.54
CA THR A 349 -10.65 -16.96 7.73
C THR A 349 -9.79 -17.27 8.95
N GLY A 350 -8.47 -17.44 8.77
CA GLY A 350 -7.57 -17.95 9.80
C GLY A 350 -7.82 -19.42 10.17
N THR A 351 -8.69 -20.15 9.44
CA THR A 351 -9.07 -21.52 9.75
C THR A 351 -8.30 -22.50 8.87
N PRO A 352 -7.50 -23.43 9.44
CA PRO A 352 -6.80 -24.44 8.65
C PRO A 352 -7.76 -25.36 7.90
N ALA A 353 -7.43 -25.68 6.64
CA ALA A 353 -8.14 -26.71 5.88
C ALA A 353 -8.06 -28.08 6.56
N ALA A 354 -9.03 -28.96 6.28
CA ALA A 354 -9.02 -30.32 6.80
C ALA A 354 -7.75 -31.09 6.40
N ALA A 355 -7.20 -31.89 7.29
CA ALA A 355 -5.86 -32.48 7.17
C ALA A 355 -5.67 -33.48 5.99
N SER A 356 -6.71 -33.81 5.25
CA SER A 356 -6.72 -34.88 4.24
C SER A 356 -6.86 -34.45 2.79
N GLU A 357 -7.00 -33.13 2.50
CA GLU A 357 -7.23 -32.63 1.14
C GLU A 357 -5.98 -31.98 0.56
N PRO A 358 -5.72 -32.08 -0.78
CA PRO A 358 -4.75 -31.25 -1.47
C PRO A 358 -5.08 -29.78 -1.25
N GLU A 359 -4.07 -28.95 -0.97
CA GLU A 359 -4.26 -27.51 -0.74
C GLU A 359 -4.41 -26.79 -2.07
N GLU A 360 -5.28 -25.80 -2.09
CA GLU A 360 -5.33 -24.81 -3.17
C GLU A 360 -4.54 -23.56 -2.76
N LEU A 361 -3.47 -23.31 -3.51
CA LEU A 361 -2.57 -22.17 -3.33
C LEU A 361 -2.70 -21.23 -4.52
N GLN A 362 -2.12 -20.04 -4.42
CA GLN A 362 -2.20 -19.03 -5.45
C GLN A 362 -0.83 -18.46 -5.81
N LEU A 363 -0.70 -18.07 -7.06
CA LEU A 363 0.22 -17.04 -7.50
C LEU A 363 -0.60 -15.76 -7.72
N ILE A 364 -0.24 -14.67 -7.04
CA ILE A 364 -0.85 -13.37 -7.27
C ILE A 364 -0.01 -12.67 -8.33
N VAL A 365 -0.58 -12.45 -9.51
CA VAL A 365 0.08 -11.80 -10.64
C VAL A 365 -0.36 -10.36 -10.70
N GLY A 366 0.51 -9.43 -10.33
CA GLY A 366 0.23 -8.00 -10.24
C GLY A 366 0.99 -7.18 -11.27
N LEU A 367 0.30 -6.19 -11.86
CA LEU A 367 0.92 -5.17 -12.70
C LEU A 367 1.37 -3.99 -11.84
N GLN A 368 2.68 -3.78 -11.75
CA GLN A 368 3.28 -2.80 -10.82
C GLN A 368 3.42 -1.38 -11.39
N ALA A 369 3.26 -1.20 -12.71
CA ALA A 369 3.33 0.10 -13.37
C ALA A 369 2.14 0.28 -14.34
N PRO A 370 0.89 0.38 -13.86
CA PRO A 370 -0.28 0.49 -14.71
C PRO A 370 -0.34 1.85 -15.43
N GLU A 371 -0.83 1.83 -16.69
CA GLU A 371 -1.17 3.04 -17.44
C GLU A 371 -2.56 3.55 -17.07
N GLY A 372 -3.48 2.64 -16.74
CA GLY A 372 -4.84 2.96 -16.32
C GLY A 372 -4.88 3.86 -15.09
N ARG A 373 -5.88 4.76 -15.05
CA ARG A 373 -6.09 5.67 -13.90
C ARG A 373 -7.53 5.59 -13.44
N GLY A 374 -7.68 5.47 -12.11
CA GLY A 374 -8.97 5.52 -11.44
C GLY A 374 -9.38 6.92 -11.02
N THR A 375 -10.60 7.04 -10.52
CA THR A 375 -11.16 8.31 -9.99
C THR A 375 -11.85 8.09 -8.64
N ILE A 376 -11.83 9.14 -7.80
CA ILE A 376 -12.58 9.22 -6.55
C ILE A 376 -13.48 10.47 -6.65
N ALA A 377 -14.77 10.31 -6.39
CA ALA A 377 -15.72 11.40 -6.40
C ALA A 377 -16.68 11.29 -5.21
N LEU A 378 -17.23 12.42 -4.76
CA LEU A 378 -18.31 12.39 -3.77
C LEU A 378 -19.58 11.78 -4.38
N ALA A 379 -20.28 10.96 -3.60
CA ALA A 379 -21.60 10.48 -3.94
C ALA A 379 -22.67 11.53 -3.60
N SER A 380 -22.49 12.28 -2.51
CA SER A 380 -23.34 13.39 -2.08
C SER A 380 -22.57 14.41 -1.22
N ALA A 381 -23.25 15.41 -0.68
CA ALA A 381 -22.67 16.36 0.27
C ALA A 381 -22.56 15.81 1.71
N ASP A 382 -23.12 14.64 2.00
CA ASP A 382 -22.99 14.00 3.32
C ASP A 382 -21.58 13.36 3.46
N PRO A 383 -20.74 13.82 4.41
CA PRO A 383 -19.40 13.28 4.63
C PRO A 383 -19.39 11.84 5.19
N LEU A 384 -20.54 11.33 5.59
CA LEU A 384 -20.69 9.96 6.07
C LEU A 384 -20.94 8.97 4.92
N GLU A 385 -21.42 9.45 3.78
CA GLU A 385 -21.65 8.62 2.60
C GLU A 385 -20.31 8.23 1.95
N PRO A 386 -20.06 6.94 1.66
CA PRO A 386 -18.82 6.50 1.00
C PRO A 386 -18.64 7.19 -0.37
N PRO A 387 -17.39 7.55 -0.74
CA PRO A 387 -17.12 8.10 -2.06
C PRO A 387 -17.34 7.05 -3.15
N ARG A 388 -17.64 7.51 -4.37
CA ARG A 388 -17.59 6.66 -5.56
C ARG A 388 -16.14 6.46 -5.97
N ILE A 389 -15.72 5.20 -6.13
CA ILE A 389 -14.34 4.82 -6.47
C ILE A 389 -14.38 3.93 -7.70
N GLU A 390 -13.79 4.40 -8.78
CA GLU A 390 -13.71 3.69 -10.05
C GLU A 390 -12.25 3.50 -10.43
N TYR A 391 -11.78 2.24 -10.50
CA TYR A 391 -10.38 1.90 -10.78
C TYR A 391 -10.05 1.92 -12.27
N ARG A 392 -11.03 1.57 -13.14
CA ARG A 392 -10.86 1.48 -14.59
C ARG A 392 -9.70 0.58 -14.99
N TYR A 393 -9.51 -0.51 -14.27
CA TYR A 393 -8.49 -1.49 -14.60
C TYR A 393 -8.74 -2.13 -15.97
N LEU A 394 -7.66 -2.46 -16.66
CA LEU A 394 -7.67 -3.08 -17.97
C LEU A 394 -8.28 -2.22 -19.12
N ASP A 395 -8.61 -0.94 -18.88
CA ASP A 395 -9.02 -0.03 -19.96
C ASP A 395 -7.87 0.21 -20.94
N ALA A 396 -6.62 0.33 -20.43
CA ALA A 396 -5.45 0.50 -21.26
C ALA A 396 -5.03 -0.84 -21.92
N PRO A 397 -4.88 -0.89 -23.26
CA PRO A 397 -4.45 -2.12 -23.96
C PRO A 397 -3.06 -2.60 -23.52
N GLY A 398 -2.15 -1.69 -23.15
CA GLY A 398 -0.82 -2.01 -22.64
C GLY A 398 -0.88 -2.78 -21.33
N ASP A 399 -1.80 -2.44 -20.43
CA ASP A 399 -2.01 -3.12 -19.15
C ASP A 399 -2.45 -4.57 -19.36
N ARG A 400 -3.39 -4.82 -20.29
CA ARG A 400 -3.81 -6.18 -20.66
C ARG A 400 -2.67 -7.00 -21.23
N ALA A 401 -1.92 -6.42 -22.18
CA ALA A 401 -0.80 -7.12 -22.82
C ALA A 401 0.27 -7.54 -21.79
N ARG A 402 0.58 -6.66 -20.82
CA ARG A 402 1.55 -6.96 -19.75
C ARG A 402 1.03 -8.03 -18.79
N LEU A 403 -0.22 -7.94 -18.35
CA LEU A 403 -0.82 -8.96 -17.48
C LEU A 403 -0.92 -10.33 -18.16
N ARG A 404 -1.22 -10.42 -19.47
CA ARG A 404 -1.15 -11.69 -20.20
C ARG A 404 0.23 -12.32 -20.13
N VAL A 405 1.31 -11.52 -20.25
CA VAL A 405 2.68 -12.02 -20.04
C VAL A 405 2.85 -12.54 -18.62
N GLY A 406 2.36 -11.79 -17.60
CA GLY A 406 2.41 -12.19 -16.21
C GLY A 406 1.73 -13.54 -15.94
N ILE A 407 0.49 -13.74 -16.41
CA ILE A 407 -0.27 -14.99 -16.26
C ILE A 407 0.46 -16.17 -16.93
N ARG A 408 0.90 -15.98 -18.18
CA ARG A 408 1.66 -17.03 -18.90
C ARG A 408 2.97 -17.39 -18.22
N THR A 409 3.66 -16.39 -17.63
CA THR A 409 4.87 -16.62 -16.83
C THR A 409 4.55 -17.38 -15.55
N GLY A 410 3.47 -17.02 -14.84
CA GLY A 410 3.00 -17.76 -13.66
C GLY A 410 2.69 -19.23 -13.96
N VAL A 411 2.01 -19.49 -15.07
CA VAL A 411 1.76 -20.89 -15.54
C VAL A 411 3.06 -21.60 -15.90
N ALA A 412 4.01 -20.91 -16.54
CA ALA A 412 5.31 -21.51 -16.88
C ALA A 412 6.11 -21.88 -15.61
N LEU A 413 6.07 -21.04 -14.57
CA LEU A 413 6.67 -21.37 -13.25
C LEU A 413 6.04 -22.65 -12.67
N LEU A 414 4.72 -22.73 -12.63
CA LEU A 414 4.00 -23.90 -12.08
C LEU A 414 4.25 -25.17 -12.87
N ARG A 415 4.47 -25.08 -14.19
CA ARG A 415 4.75 -26.22 -15.09
C ARG A 415 6.25 -26.56 -15.22
N SER A 416 7.12 -25.86 -14.51
CA SER A 416 8.56 -26.09 -14.53
C SER A 416 8.93 -27.44 -13.91
N HIS A 417 10.15 -27.91 -14.16
CA HIS A 417 10.67 -29.11 -13.52
C HIS A 417 10.75 -28.97 -11.98
N ALA A 418 11.04 -27.76 -11.49
CA ALA A 418 11.11 -27.48 -10.05
C ALA A 418 9.78 -27.65 -9.32
N PHE A 419 8.65 -27.34 -9.96
CA PHE A 419 7.31 -27.53 -9.39
C PHE A 419 6.74 -28.94 -9.58
N ALA A 420 7.25 -29.74 -10.50
CA ALA A 420 6.72 -31.05 -10.83
C ALA A 420 6.41 -31.97 -9.62
N PRO A 421 7.22 -32.00 -8.53
CA PRO A 421 6.92 -32.84 -7.37
C PRO A 421 5.71 -32.40 -6.54
N ILE A 422 5.29 -31.14 -6.65
CA ILE A 422 4.26 -30.56 -5.79
C ILE A 422 3.06 -30.01 -6.57
N PHE A 423 3.13 -29.90 -7.90
CA PHE A 423 2.08 -29.33 -8.76
C PHE A 423 1.06 -30.39 -9.11
N GLY A 424 -0.20 -30.20 -8.69
CA GLY A 424 -1.34 -31.07 -8.97
C GLY A 424 -2.24 -30.59 -10.12
N GLY A 425 -2.07 -29.36 -10.58
CA GLY A 425 -2.83 -28.77 -11.71
C GLY A 425 -3.31 -27.34 -11.45
N LEU A 426 -3.67 -26.64 -12.51
CA LEU A 426 -4.35 -25.35 -12.44
C LEU A 426 -5.82 -25.55 -12.05
N THR A 427 -6.45 -24.56 -11.40
CA THR A 427 -7.83 -24.70 -10.92
C THR A 427 -8.88 -24.07 -11.84
N GLU A 428 -8.61 -22.90 -12.43
CA GLU A 428 -9.64 -22.08 -13.07
C GLU A 428 -9.28 -21.64 -14.51
N ILE A 429 -8.13 -22.03 -15.01
CA ILE A 429 -7.68 -21.67 -16.37
C ILE A 429 -7.19 -22.88 -17.13
N ASP A 430 -7.55 -22.99 -18.40
CA ASP A 430 -7.15 -24.06 -19.30
C ASP A 430 -6.19 -23.60 -20.42
N ASP A 431 -5.69 -24.56 -21.18
CA ASP A 431 -4.71 -24.30 -22.25
C ASP A 431 -5.29 -23.54 -23.45
N ASP A 432 -6.59 -23.64 -23.70
CA ASP A 432 -7.23 -22.91 -24.78
C ASP A 432 -7.33 -21.42 -24.43
N THR A 433 -7.75 -21.11 -23.22
CA THR A 433 -7.74 -19.75 -22.66
C THR A 433 -6.33 -19.13 -22.66
N LEU A 434 -5.32 -19.90 -22.27
CA LEU A 434 -3.92 -19.40 -22.25
C LEU A 434 -3.35 -19.09 -23.65
N ARG A 435 -3.83 -19.77 -24.71
CA ARG A 435 -3.33 -19.56 -26.06
C ARG A 435 -3.99 -18.40 -26.81
N ASP A 436 -5.22 -18.08 -26.46
CA ASP A 436 -6.02 -17.05 -27.11
C ASP A 436 -6.05 -15.78 -26.26
N ASP A 437 -5.63 -14.65 -26.86
CA ASP A 437 -5.54 -13.38 -26.14
C ASP A 437 -6.92 -12.82 -25.72
N ASP A 438 -7.95 -13.02 -26.56
CA ASP A 438 -9.30 -12.52 -26.27
C ASP A 438 -9.97 -13.34 -25.15
N LEU A 439 -9.77 -14.67 -25.14
CA LEU A 439 -10.24 -15.52 -24.05
C LEU A 439 -9.50 -15.21 -22.75
N LEU A 440 -8.20 -14.97 -22.82
CA LEU A 440 -7.39 -14.62 -21.65
C LEU A 440 -7.78 -13.26 -21.08
N ASP A 441 -8.05 -12.25 -21.93
CA ASP A 441 -8.54 -10.94 -21.50
C ASP A 441 -9.91 -11.07 -20.78
N ALA A 442 -10.83 -11.86 -21.33
CA ALA A 442 -12.12 -12.12 -20.70
C ALA A 442 -11.97 -12.86 -19.35
N TRP A 443 -11.06 -13.83 -19.29
CA TRP A 443 -10.75 -14.55 -18.06
C TRP A 443 -10.13 -13.62 -17.01
N MET A 444 -9.15 -12.77 -17.38
CA MET A 444 -8.53 -11.79 -16.49
C MET A 444 -9.57 -10.82 -15.92
N LEU A 445 -10.51 -10.35 -16.73
CA LEU A 445 -11.58 -9.46 -16.27
C LEU A 445 -12.49 -10.12 -15.25
N ALA A 446 -12.80 -11.41 -15.42
CA ALA A 446 -13.62 -12.19 -14.49
C ALA A 446 -12.92 -12.52 -13.16
N HIS A 447 -11.58 -12.51 -13.14
CA HIS A 447 -10.76 -12.84 -11.96
C HIS A 447 -9.98 -11.63 -11.42
N LEU A 448 -10.41 -10.42 -11.81
CA LEU A 448 -9.73 -9.18 -11.48
C LEU A 448 -9.80 -8.87 -9.98
N GLY A 449 -8.65 -8.64 -9.41
CA GLY A 449 -8.43 -8.17 -8.05
C GLY A 449 -7.64 -6.87 -8.01
N THR A 450 -7.20 -6.50 -6.82
CA THR A 450 -6.36 -5.34 -6.58
C THR A 450 -5.44 -5.58 -5.40
N ALA A 451 -4.19 -5.16 -5.51
CA ALA A 451 -3.24 -5.19 -4.40
C ALA A 451 -3.58 -4.16 -3.29
N ILE A 452 -4.58 -3.29 -3.53
CA ILE A 452 -5.04 -2.29 -2.57
C ILE A 452 -3.91 -1.27 -2.22
N HIS A 453 -3.19 -0.82 -3.22
CA HIS A 453 -2.04 0.08 -3.13
C HIS A 453 -2.34 1.52 -3.58
N LEU A 454 -3.61 1.92 -3.63
CA LEU A 454 -4.11 3.20 -4.15
C LEU A 454 -3.23 4.38 -3.71
N SER A 455 -2.75 5.12 -4.70
CA SER A 455 -1.84 6.26 -4.55
C SER A 455 -2.19 7.37 -5.56
N GLY A 456 -1.88 8.62 -5.24
CA GLY A 456 -1.96 9.71 -6.21
C GLY A 456 -3.31 10.39 -6.34
N SER A 457 -4.21 10.26 -5.36
CA SER A 457 -5.52 10.93 -5.39
C SER A 457 -5.49 12.42 -5.00
N ALA A 458 -4.36 12.90 -4.45
CA ALA A 458 -4.08 14.31 -4.16
C ALA A 458 -2.59 14.62 -4.46
N PRO A 459 -2.14 14.46 -5.72
CA PRO A 459 -0.73 14.30 -6.06
C PRO A 459 0.08 15.60 -5.90
N MET A 460 1.37 15.41 -5.60
CA MET A 460 2.37 16.48 -5.62
C MET A 460 2.40 17.16 -7.00
N GLY A 461 2.65 18.46 -7.00
CA GLY A 461 2.73 19.28 -8.20
C GLY A 461 1.39 19.84 -8.67
N THR A 462 0.25 19.23 -8.32
CA THR A 462 -1.09 19.68 -8.76
C THR A 462 -2.06 19.93 -7.61
N VAL A 463 -2.00 19.15 -6.54
CA VAL A 463 -2.85 19.31 -5.34
C VAL A 463 -2.04 19.76 -4.14
N VAL A 464 -0.86 19.19 -3.95
CA VAL A 464 0.05 19.58 -2.87
C VAL A 464 1.44 19.90 -3.40
N ASP A 465 2.23 20.65 -2.60
CA ASP A 465 3.64 20.86 -2.87
C ASP A 465 4.52 19.70 -2.37
N ALA A 466 5.84 19.79 -2.56
CA ALA A 466 6.82 18.81 -2.12
C ALA A 466 6.86 18.59 -0.59
N HIS A 467 6.23 19.45 0.18
CA HIS A 467 6.13 19.42 1.64
C HIS A 467 4.72 18.99 2.10
N GLY A 468 3.89 18.51 1.19
CA GLY A 468 2.52 18.10 1.45
C GLY A 468 1.53 19.24 1.67
N ARG A 469 1.92 20.53 1.53
CA ARG A 469 1.01 21.66 1.71
C ARG A 469 0.00 21.71 0.58
N VAL A 470 -1.28 21.82 0.93
CA VAL A 470 -2.35 21.97 -0.06
C VAL A 470 -2.23 23.33 -0.76
N LEU A 471 -2.21 23.33 -2.08
CA LEU A 471 -2.00 24.52 -2.89
C LEU A 471 -3.13 25.53 -2.68
N GLY A 472 -2.78 26.77 -2.38
CA GLY A 472 -3.75 27.86 -2.16
C GLY A 472 -4.47 27.81 -0.80
N VAL A 473 -4.15 26.86 0.08
CA VAL A 473 -4.77 26.69 1.41
C VAL A 473 -3.71 26.75 2.50
N ALA A 474 -3.84 27.67 3.44
CA ALA A 474 -2.91 27.78 4.57
C ALA A 474 -3.31 26.82 5.70
N GLY A 475 -2.32 26.30 6.45
CA GLY A 475 -2.56 25.48 7.65
C GLY A 475 -3.07 24.07 7.35
N LEU A 476 -2.96 23.57 6.11
CA LEU A 476 -3.40 22.24 5.72
C LEU A 476 -2.32 21.53 4.90
N ARG A 477 -2.04 20.27 5.30
CA ARG A 477 -1.17 19.35 4.54
C ARG A 477 -1.83 17.99 4.35
N VAL A 478 -1.29 17.25 3.40
CA VAL A 478 -1.55 15.82 3.20
C VAL A 478 -0.22 15.08 3.34
N ALA A 479 -0.24 13.98 4.09
CA ALA A 479 0.97 13.19 4.37
C ALA A 479 0.63 11.69 4.37
N ASP A 480 0.26 11.16 3.22
CA ASP A 480 0.06 9.72 2.95
C ASP A 480 0.25 9.42 1.46
N THR A 481 -0.07 8.21 1.00
CA THR A 481 0.14 7.79 -0.38
C THR A 481 -0.65 8.59 -1.42
N SER A 482 -1.66 9.36 -1.01
CA SER A 482 -2.41 10.23 -1.93
C SER A 482 -1.53 11.31 -2.59
N ILE A 483 -0.43 11.72 -1.94
CA ILE A 483 0.47 12.75 -2.49
C ILE A 483 1.42 12.25 -3.58
N LEU A 484 1.59 10.92 -3.72
CA LEU A 484 2.49 10.37 -4.73
C LEU A 484 1.99 10.70 -6.14
N PRO A 485 2.84 11.09 -7.09
CA PRO A 485 2.42 11.29 -8.48
C PRO A 485 1.91 9.99 -9.14
N THR A 486 2.52 8.85 -8.76
CA THR A 486 2.15 7.50 -9.21
C THR A 486 2.35 6.51 -8.08
N VAL A 487 1.65 5.37 -8.13
CA VAL A 487 1.91 4.23 -7.26
C VAL A 487 3.35 3.74 -7.48
N PRO A 488 4.12 3.43 -6.41
CA PRO A 488 5.46 2.86 -6.59
C PRO A 488 5.41 1.47 -7.24
N THR A 489 6.45 1.07 -7.93
CA THR A 489 6.56 -0.27 -8.57
C THR A 489 6.75 -1.43 -7.58
N ARG A 490 6.51 -1.17 -6.31
CA ARG A 490 6.45 -2.12 -5.18
C ARG A 490 5.31 -1.73 -4.24
N GLY A 491 4.95 -2.61 -3.32
CA GLY A 491 3.94 -2.29 -2.30
C GLY A 491 4.29 -1.02 -1.51
N PRO A 492 3.34 -0.09 -1.28
CA PRO A 492 3.61 1.26 -0.75
C PRO A 492 3.79 1.33 0.77
N SER A 493 3.82 0.21 1.52
CA SER A 493 3.82 0.24 3.00
C SER A 493 5.02 1.00 3.56
N ALA A 494 6.25 0.66 3.13
CA ALA A 494 7.46 1.37 3.56
C ALA A 494 7.48 2.83 3.09
N THR A 495 6.96 3.11 1.89
CA THR A 495 6.84 4.46 1.34
C THR A 495 5.85 5.31 2.14
N ALA A 496 4.75 4.75 2.63
CA ALA A 496 3.80 5.47 3.48
C ALA A 496 4.44 5.89 4.81
N VAL A 497 5.22 5.01 5.44
CA VAL A 497 6.00 5.35 6.64
C VAL A 497 7.01 6.45 6.34
N LEU A 498 7.74 6.33 5.23
CA LEU A 498 8.71 7.34 4.78
C LEU A 498 8.05 8.71 4.58
N ILE A 499 6.87 8.78 3.97
CA ILE A 499 6.13 10.06 3.80
C ILE A 499 5.87 10.70 5.17
N GLY A 500 5.38 9.94 6.15
CA GLY A 500 5.15 10.44 7.50
C GLY A 500 6.41 11.04 8.14
N GLU A 501 7.54 10.36 8.03
CA GLU A 501 8.86 10.82 8.52
C GLU A 501 9.35 12.08 7.78
N LEU A 502 9.21 12.13 6.45
CA LEU A 502 9.65 13.28 5.63
C LEU A 502 8.83 14.53 5.93
N ILE A 503 7.51 14.41 6.01
CA ILE A 503 6.62 15.55 6.29
C ILE A 503 6.78 16.02 7.74
N ALA A 504 6.95 15.11 8.72
CA ALA A 504 7.27 15.49 10.09
C ALA A 504 8.57 16.31 10.16
N ARG A 505 9.62 15.86 9.45
CA ARG A 505 10.88 16.61 9.36
C ARG A 505 10.69 17.99 8.71
N SER A 506 9.88 18.08 7.67
CA SER A 506 9.55 19.33 6.99
C SER A 506 8.86 20.33 7.96
N ILE A 507 7.85 19.88 8.70
CA ILE A 507 7.14 20.70 9.69
C ILE A 507 8.11 21.19 10.77
N ARG A 508 8.96 20.32 11.33
CA ARG A 508 9.93 20.66 12.37
C ARG A 508 11.00 21.64 11.90
N SER A 509 11.32 21.67 10.61
CA SER A 509 12.27 22.64 10.01
C SER A 509 11.61 23.96 9.59
N GLY A 510 10.31 24.12 9.78
CA GLY A 510 9.55 25.33 9.41
C GLY A 510 9.29 25.48 7.90
N ASN A 511 9.46 24.39 7.12
CA ASN A 511 9.22 24.37 5.68
C ASN A 511 7.77 23.99 5.37
#